data_6b6397e8dc4b8a9e976f2fb4091393e4
#
_entry.id   6b6397e8dc4b8a9e976f2fb4091393e4
#
_cell.length_a   1.000
_cell.length_b   1.000
_cell.length_c   1.000
_cell.angle_alpha   90.00
_cell.angle_beta   90.00
_cell.angle_gamma   90.00
#
_symmetry.space_group_name_H-M   'P 1'
#
loop_
_entity.id
_entity.type
_entity.pdbx_description
1 polymer ?
#
loop_
_entity_poly.entity_id
_entity_poly.type
_entity_poly.pdbx_seq_one_letter_code
_entity_poly.pdbx_strand_id
1 'polypeptide(L)'
;IDHHCRTSDEDVFAIGECALWEGKIFGLVAPGYQMARVAAAQLAGEENAFAGADMSTKLKLLGVEVASFGDAHGRTPGSQSYQWTHGPKQIYKKIVVCQQNKTLLGGVLVGDASDYATLLQMMLNSLHHTMMRE
;
A
#
# COMPACT_ATOMS: atom_id res chain seq x y z
N ILE A 1 2.13 5.51 -17.42
CA ILE A 1 0.95 6.38 -17.45
C ILE A 1 1.20 7.64 -16.65
N ASP A 2 0.47 8.72 -17.01
CA ASP A 2 0.38 9.93 -16.23
C ASP A 2 -0.64 9.83 -15.09
N HIS A 3 -0.90 10.95 -14.37
CA HIS A 3 -1.89 11.01 -13.29
C HIS A 3 -3.34 10.84 -13.76
N HIS A 4 -3.60 10.97 -15.06
CA HIS A 4 -4.91 10.76 -15.68
C HIS A 4 -5.08 9.37 -16.29
N CYS A 5 -4.14 8.46 -16.03
CA CYS A 5 -4.06 7.11 -16.60
C CYS A 5 -3.86 7.06 -18.12
N ARG A 6 -3.40 8.15 -18.75
CA ARG A 6 -3.05 8.17 -20.16
C ARG A 6 -1.66 7.59 -20.39
N THR A 7 -1.48 6.89 -21.48
CA THR A 7 -0.17 6.41 -21.93
C THR A 7 0.61 7.54 -22.64
N SER A 8 1.71 7.19 -23.30
CA SER A 8 2.42 8.10 -24.21
C SER A 8 1.61 8.45 -25.48
N ASP A 9 0.59 7.67 -25.78
CA ASP A 9 -0.42 7.97 -26.80
C ASP A 9 -1.64 8.58 -26.08
N GLU A 10 -2.01 9.80 -26.47
CA GLU A 10 -3.06 10.58 -25.79
C GLU A 10 -4.47 9.97 -25.91
N ASP A 11 -4.69 9.13 -26.91
CA ASP A 11 -5.95 8.44 -27.15
C ASP A 11 -6.03 7.08 -26.44
N VAL A 12 -4.95 6.65 -25.74
CA VAL A 12 -4.86 5.35 -25.09
C VAL A 12 -4.70 5.48 -23.58
N PHE A 13 -5.60 4.84 -22.85
CA PHE A 13 -5.53 4.70 -21.38
C PHE A 13 -5.04 3.29 -21.00
N ALA A 14 -4.25 3.20 -19.92
CA ALA A 14 -3.88 1.92 -19.31
C ALA A 14 -4.18 1.96 -17.80
N ILE A 15 -4.80 0.88 -17.30
CA ILE A 15 -5.22 0.77 -15.91
C ILE A 15 -4.86 -0.60 -15.32
N GLY A 16 -4.72 -0.68 -14.00
CA GLY A 16 -4.40 -1.92 -13.29
C GLY A 16 -2.93 -2.31 -13.42
N GLU A 17 -2.64 -3.60 -13.29
CA GLU A 17 -1.28 -4.13 -13.14
C GLU A 17 -0.40 -3.97 -14.39
N CYS A 18 -0.99 -3.79 -15.58
CA CYS A 18 -0.22 -3.50 -16.79
C CYS A 18 0.30 -2.06 -16.86
N ALA A 19 -0.17 -1.17 -15.99
CA ALA A 19 0.16 0.25 -16.00
C ALA A 19 1.30 0.56 -15.03
N LEU A 20 2.33 1.28 -15.50
CA LEU A 20 3.40 1.84 -14.68
C LEU A 20 3.09 3.29 -14.37
N TRP A 21 2.92 3.64 -13.09
CA TRP A 21 2.68 4.99 -12.60
C TRP A 21 3.79 5.40 -11.62
N GLU A 22 4.51 6.47 -11.90
CA GLU A 22 5.64 6.95 -11.08
C GLU A 22 6.62 5.84 -10.64
N GLY A 23 6.95 4.92 -11.56
CA GLY A 23 7.85 3.81 -11.30
C GLY A 23 7.26 2.67 -10.44
N LYS A 24 5.94 2.68 -10.19
CA LYS A 24 5.23 1.68 -9.37
C LYS A 24 4.20 0.92 -10.20
N ILE A 25 4.11 -0.37 -9.94
CA ILE A 25 3.05 -1.26 -10.45
C ILE A 25 2.15 -1.65 -9.28
N PHE A 26 0.84 -1.59 -9.49
CA PHE A 26 -0.16 -1.90 -8.49
C PHE A 26 -0.83 -3.24 -8.82
N GLY A 27 -0.30 -4.34 -8.25
CA GLY A 27 -0.76 -5.72 -8.49
C GLY A 27 -2.00 -6.14 -7.69
N LEU A 28 -2.82 -5.19 -7.23
CA LEU A 28 -4.09 -5.46 -6.55
C LEU A 28 -5.26 -4.91 -7.35
N VAL A 29 -6.44 -5.51 -7.17
CA VAL A 29 -7.66 -5.13 -7.90
C VAL A 29 -8.14 -3.71 -7.52
N ALA A 30 -8.06 -3.34 -6.25
CA ALA A 30 -8.57 -2.06 -5.77
C ALA A 30 -7.91 -0.82 -6.42
N PRO A 31 -6.58 -0.74 -6.57
CA PRO A 31 -5.93 0.31 -7.36
C PRO A 31 -6.41 0.37 -8.81
N GLY A 32 -6.61 -0.78 -9.45
CA GLY A 32 -7.14 -0.86 -10.81
C GLY A 32 -8.53 -0.22 -10.94
N TYR A 33 -9.41 -0.40 -9.97
CA TYR A 33 -10.71 0.28 -9.93
C TYR A 33 -10.59 1.78 -9.71
N GLN A 34 -9.61 2.24 -8.91
CA GLN A 34 -9.35 3.67 -8.75
C GLN A 34 -8.88 4.29 -10.07
N MET A 35 -7.94 3.64 -10.76
CA MET A 35 -7.47 4.05 -12.09
C MET A 35 -8.63 4.06 -13.11
N ALA A 36 -9.51 3.06 -13.09
CA ALA A 36 -10.67 2.99 -13.98
C ALA A 36 -11.62 4.17 -13.79
N ARG A 37 -11.85 4.62 -12.53
CA ARG A 37 -12.65 5.81 -12.25
C ARG A 37 -12.02 7.08 -12.79
N VAL A 38 -10.68 7.19 -12.69
CA VAL A 38 -9.94 8.33 -13.25
C VAL A 38 -10.06 8.33 -14.77
N ALA A 39 -9.81 7.21 -15.44
CA ALA A 39 -9.94 7.11 -16.89
C ALA A 39 -11.37 7.41 -17.38
N ALA A 40 -12.40 6.90 -16.66
CA ALA A 40 -13.80 7.19 -16.99
C ALA A 40 -14.14 8.68 -16.83
N ALA A 41 -13.65 9.33 -15.77
CA ALA A 41 -13.84 10.77 -15.57
C ALA A 41 -13.19 11.59 -16.70
N GLN A 42 -11.97 11.24 -17.12
CA GLN A 42 -11.30 11.89 -18.24
C GLN A 42 -12.11 11.76 -19.55
N LEU A 43 -12.67 10.58 -19.82
CA LEU A 43 -13.53 10.35 -21.00
C LEU A 43 -14.85 11.13 -20.92
N ALA A 44 -15.35 11.42 -19.71
CA ALA A 44 -16.54 12.25 -19.48
C ALA A 44 -16.24 13.75 -19.48
N GLY A 45 -14.99 14.17 -19.62
CA GLY A 45 -14.57 15.58 -19.52
C GLY A 45 -14.56 16.12 -18.10
N GLU A 46 -14.50 15.24 -17.09
CA GLU A 46 -14.42 15.58 -15.67
C GLU A 46 -12.96 15.56 -15.18
N GLU A 47 -12.61 16.48 -14.29
CA GLU A 47 -11.30 16.45 -13.65
C GLU A 47 -11.22 15.38 -12.56
N ASN A 48 -10.30 14.46 -12.71
CA ASN A 48 -9.94 13.47 -11.70
C ASN A 48 -8.49 13.02 -11.93
N ALA A 49 -7.77 12.69 -10.88
CA ALA A 49 -6.37 12.25 -10.97
C ALA A 49 -6.10 11.07 -10.05
N PHE A 50 -5.26 10.15 -10.51
CA PHE A 50 -4.76 9.05 -9.70
C PHE A 50 -3.57 9.56 -8.85
N ALA A 51 -3.70 9.47 -7.54
CA ALA A 51 -2.69 9.91 -6.58
C ALA A 51 -1.94 8.73 -5.92
N GLY A 52 -1.99 7.56 -6.54
CA GLY A 52 -1.49 6.32 -5.96
C GLY A 52 -2.57 5.58 -5.17
N ALA A 53 -2.20 4.43 -4.63
CA ALA A 53 -3.11 3.59 -3.86
C ALA A 53 -2.36 2.90 -2.71
N ASP A 54 -3.08 2.65 -1.62
CA ASP A 54 -2.61 1.78 -0.55
C ASP A 54 -2.58 0.33 -1.03
N MET A 55 -1.44 -0.33 -0.81
CA MET A 55 -1.22 -1.73 -1.17
C MET A 55 -1.35 -2.67 0.04
N SER A 56 -1.94 -2.19 1.13
CA SER A 56 -2.19 -3.02 2.30
C SER A 56 -3.18 -4.13 1.97
N THR A 57 -2.86 -5.34 2.41
CA THR A 57 -3.65 -6.53 2.12
C THR A 57 -3.68 -7.49 3.30
N LYS A 58 -4.80 -8.19 3.45
CA LYS A 58 -4.96 -9.33 4.35
C LYS A 58 -5.64 -10.46 3.56
N LEU A 59 -5.03 -11.62 3.58
CA LEU A 59 -5.55 -12.80 2.89
C LEU A 59 -5.31 -14.07 3.72
N LYS A 60 -6.02 -15.13 3.39
CA LYS A 60 -5.77 -16.46 3.91
C LYS A 60 -5.32 -17.36 2.75
N LEU A 61 -4.06 -17.77 2.77
CA LEU A 61 -3.44 -18.58 1.75
C LEU A 61 -3.14 -19.97 2.31
N LEU A 62 -3.73 -21.01 1.71
CA LEU A 62 -3.55 -22.42 2.14
C LEU A 62 -3.76 -22.62 3.66
N GLY A 63 -4.75 -21.93 4.22
CA GLY A 63 -5.05 -22.02 5.65
C GLY A 63 -4.24 -21.11 6.55
N VAL A 64 -3.20 -20.45 6.03
CA VAL A 64 -2.34 -19.51 6.77
C VAL A 64 -2.82 -18.08 6.57
N GLU A 65 -3.01 -17.34 7.66
CA GLU A 65 -3.28 -15.89 7.58
C GLU A 65 -2.00 -15.15 7.21
N VAL A 66 -2.13 -14.25 6.23
CA VAL A 66 -1.04 -13.36 5.81
C VAL A 66 -1.57 -11.94 5.68
N ALA A 67 -0.88 -10.99 6.26
CA ALA A 67 -1.18 -9.58 6.08
C ALA A 67 0.10 -8.77 5.85
N SER A 68 -0.01 -7.74 5.03
CA SER A 68 1.07 -6.81 4.71
C SER A 68 0.50 -5.40 4.57
N PHE A 69 1.20 -4.41 5.07
CA PHE A 69 0.76 -3.02 5.02
C PHE A 69 1.95 -2.06 4.98
N GLY A 70 1.78 -0.92 4.33
CA GLY A 70 2.77 0.15 4.23
C GLY A 70 4.12 -0.31 3.68
N ASP A 71 5.20 0.25 4.22
CA ASP A 71 6.58 -0.15 3.87
C ASP A 71 6.98 -1.47 4.55
N ALA A 72 6.35 -2.55 4.12
CA ALA A 72 6.61 -3.89 4.64
C ALA A 72 8.06 -4.38 4.44
N HIS A 73 8.78 -3.79 3.50
CA HIS A 73 10.16 -4.14 3.17
C HIS A 73 11.20 -3.33 3.93
N GLY A 74 10.84 -2.18 4.51
CA GLY A 74 11.78 -1.27 5.19
C GLY A 74 12.69 -0.53 4.21
N ARG A 75 12.14 -0.06 3.11
CA ARG A 75 12.87 0.70 2.07
C ARG A 75 12.97 2.18 2.38
N THR A 76 12.14 2.68 3.28
CA THR A 76 12.17 4.08 3.72
C THR A 76 13.50 4.39 4.40
N PRO A 77 14.26 5.40 3.95
CA PRO A 77 15.50 5.80 4.61
C PRO A 77 15.29 6.10 6.11
N GLY A 78 16.18 5.61 6.96
CA GLY A 78 16.07 5.76 8.42
C GLY A 78 15.01 4.86 9.06
N SER A 79 14.49 3.87 8.35
CA SER A 79 13.62 2.84 8.94
C SER A 79 14.40 1.78 9.70
N GLN A 80 13.75 1.18 10.69
CA GLN A 80 14.24 0.03 11.44
C GLN A 80 13.16 -1.04 11.52
N SER A 81 13.54 -2.30 11.25
CA SER A 81 12.64 -3.45 11.34
C SER A 81 12.80 -4.18 12.66
N TYR A 82 11.68 -4.53 13.28
CA TYR A 82 11.60 -5.42 14.44
C TYR A 82 10.85 -6.68 14.03
N GLN A 83 11.41 -7.83 14.37
CA GLN A 83 10.87 -9.13 13.98
C GLN A 83 10.63 -10.00 15.21
N TRP A 84 9.55 -10.75 15.20
CA TRP A 84 9.23 -11.74 16.19
C TRP A 84 8.74 -13.02 15.54
N THR A 85 9.20 -14.17 16.05
CA THR A 85 8.84 -15.50 15.57
C THR A 85 8.44 -16.40 16.71
N HIS A 86 7.41 -17.23 16.47
CA HIS A 86 7.00 -18.29 17.38
C HIS A 86 6.89 -19.60 16.59
N GLY A 87 7.99 -20.37 16.55
CA GLY A 87 8.09 -21.59 15.75
C GLY A 87 6.97 -22.61 16.02
N PRO A 88 6.64 -23.00 17.27
CA PRO A 88 5.59 -23.97 17.54
C PRO A 88 4.20 -23.58 17.02
N LYS A 89 3.88 -22.28 16.97
CA LYS A 89 2.62 -21.77 16.41
C LYS A 89 2.73 -21.33 14.96
N GLN A 90 3.90 -21.44 14.35
CA GLN A 90 4.17 -20.99 12.97
C GLN A 90 3.79 -19.52 12.73
N ILE A 91 4.10 -18.65 13.70
CA ILE A 91 3.80 -17.24 13.64
C ILE A 91 5.07 -16.45 13.35
N TYR A 92 4.98 -15.50 12.40
CA TYR A 92 5.98 -14.49 12.12
C TYR A 92 5.33 -13.11 12.09
N LYS A 93 5.88 -12.16 12.81
CA LYS A 93 5.46 -10.75 12.76
C LYS A 93 6.67 -9.85 12.56
N LYS A 94 6.53 -8.89 11.65
CA LYS A 94 7.51 -7.84 11.42
C LYS A 94 6.81 -6.49 11.41
N ILE A 95 7.38 -5.52 12.10
CA ILE A 95 7.01 -4.10 11.98
C ILE A 95 8.21 -3.29 11.52
N VAL A 96 7.94 -2.24 10.77
CA VAL A 96 8.93 -1.27 10.29
C VAL A 96 8.58 0.08 10.88
N VAL A 97 9.54 0.73 11.51
CA VAL A 97 9.36 1.99 12.25
C VAL A 97 10.36 3.02 11.76
N CYS A 98 9.98 4.27 11.68
CA CYS A 98 10.91 5.38 11.51
C CYS A 98 11.73 5.58 12.80
N GLN A 99 13.07 5.60 12.69
CA GLN A 99 13.94 5.76 13.87
C GLN A 99 13.80 7.14 14.52
N GLN A 100 13.55 8.18 13.74
CA GLN A 100 13.54 9.56 14.21
C GLN A 100 12.31 9.89 15.05
N ASN A 101 11.12 9.63 14.52
CA ASN A 101 9.84 10.02 15.14
C ASN A 101 9.05 8.83 15.71
N LYS A 102 9.60 7.60 15.62
CA LYS A 102 9.00 6.36 16.11
C LYS A 102 7.62 6.04 15.51
N THR A 103 7.32 6.57 14.33
CA THR A 103 6.08 6.26 13.62
C THR A 103 6.15 4.89 12.96
N LEU A 104 5.03 4.18 12.94
CA LEU A 104 4.90 2.91 12.24
C LEU A 104 4.81 3.17 10.73
N LEU A 105 5.71 2.57 9.96
CA LEU A 105 5.81 2.71 8.50
C LEU A 105 5.18 1.55 7.75
N GLY A 106 5.12 0.37 8.37
CA GLY A 106 4.56 -0.82 7.73
C GLY A 106 4.84 -2.09 8.51
N GLY A 107 4.45 -3.23 7.93
CA GLY A 107 4.70 -4.52 8.54
C GLY A 107 4.16 -5.71 7.76
N VAL A 108 4.51 -6.89 8.27
CA VAL A 108 4.06 -8.20 7.76
C VAL A 108 3.64 -9.07 8.93
N LEU A 109 2.51 -9.74 8.82
CA LEU A 109 2.00 -10.71 9.78
C LEU A 109 1.73 -12.02 9.05
N VAL A 110 2.24 -13.13 9.57
CA VAL A 110 2.03 -14.47 9.03
C VAL A 110 1.65 -15.42 10.16
N GLY A 111 0.65 -16.27 9.93
CA GLY A 111 0.13 -17.25 10.89
C GLY A 111 -0.91 -16.66 11.84
N ASP A 112 -0.70 -15.45 12.33
CA ASP A 112 -1.64 -14.69 13.15
C ASP A 112 -1.66 -13.24 12.67
N ALA A 113 -2.74 -12.85 12.02
CA ALA A 113 -2.98 -11.49 11.52
C ALA A 113 -4.07 -10.75 12.32
N SER A 114 -4.30 -11.12 13.57
CA SER A 114 -5.31 -10.49 14.46
C SER A 114 -5.04 -8.99 14.67
N ASP A 115 -3.76 -8.60 14.76
CA ASP A 115 -3.37 -7.21 15.00
C ASP A 115 -3.42 -6.32 13.76
N TYR A 116 -3.72 -6.87 12.57
CA TYR A 116 -3.62 -6.15 11.29
C TYR A 116 -4.41 -4.84 11.28
N ALA A 117 -5.67 -4.86 11.67
CA ALA A 117 -6.53 -3.67 11.62
C ALA A 117 -5.99 -2.55 12.53
N THR A 118 -5.53 -2.90 13.72
CA THR A 118 -4.96 -1.95 14.69
C THR A 118 -3.67 -1.33 14.16
N LEU A 119 -2.76 -2.16 13.65
CA LEU A 119 -1.47 -1.69 13.12
C LEU A 119 -1.66 -0.84 11.87
N LEU A 120 -2.58 -1.22 10.97
CA LEU A 120 -2.92 -0.41 9.79
C LEU A 120 -3.45 0.97 10.20
N GLN A 121 -4.37 1.05 11.16
CA GLN A 121 -4.88 2.32 11.66
C GLN A 121 -3.81 3.17 12.33
N MET A 122 -2.91 2.56 13.10
CA MET A 122 -1.76 3.27 13.69
C MET A 122 -0.87 3.89 12.62
N MET A 123 -0.58 3.16 11.54
CA MET A 123 0.21 3.65 10.42
C MET A 123 -0.50 4.82 9.72
N LEU A 124 -1.77 4.66 9.36
CA LEU A 124 -2.55 5.68 8.64
C LEU A 124 -2.72 6.96 9.47
N ASN A 125 -2.96 6.85 10.76
CA ASN A 125 -3.07 8.00 11.67
C ASN A 125 -1.74 8.76 11.80
N SER A 126 -0.61 8.05 11.78
CA SER A 126 0.72 8.68 11.82
C SER A 126 1.00 9.48 10.55
N LEU A 127 0.58 8.98 9.40
CA LEU A 127 0.66 9.70 8.12
C LEU A 127 -0.20 10.97 8.11
N HIS A 128 -1.40 10.90 8.68
CA HIS A 128 -2.30 12.07 8.79
C HIS A 128 -1.71 13.19 9.64
N HIS A 129 -1.06 12.86 10.75
CA HIS A 129 -0.40 13.85 11.61
C HIS A 129 0.80 14.55 10.95
N THR A 130 1.48 13.88 10.05
CA THR A 130 2.63 14.46 9.31
C THR A 130 2.13 15.44 8.25
N MET A 131 1.05 15.12 7.53
CA MET A 131 0.47 16.01 6.51
C MET A 131 -0.20 17.28 7.06
N MET A 132 -0.59 17.31 8.34
CA MET A 132 -1.17 18.49 8.98
C MET A 132 -0.12 19.46 9.56
N ARG A 133 1.16 19.11 9.49
CA ARG A 133 2.26 19.94 10.03
C ARG A 133 3.09 20.63 8.95
N GLU A 134 2.78 20.43 7.67
CA GLU A 134 3.31 21.17 6.53
C GLU A 134 2.29 22.22 6.04
#